data_6e7d5c7f0ac7b8071184e3b921857938
#
_entry.id   6e7d5c7f0ac7b8071184e3b921857938
#
_cell.length_a   1.000
_cell.length_b   1.000
_cell.length_c   1.000
_cell.angle_alpha   90.00
_cell.angle_beta   90.00
_cell.angle_gamma   90.00
#
_symmetry.space_group_name_H-M   'P 1'
#
loop_
_entity.id
_entity.type
_entity.pdbx_description
1 polymer ?
#
loop_
_entity_poly.entity_id
_entity_poly.type
_entity_poly.pdbx_seq_one_letter_code
_entity_poly.pdbx_strand_id
1 'polypeptide(L)'
;MSAIPIVKLKTSQIEAAGTILARAFSEDSFFSYVLPDPDTRFPALEYYSRSYVYASCLAGGVYGTLDPVTGIAVWGVPGSPVTLEHRNRSGLDRLPESFGTGAYQRYKHMVDFFESLIGRDVPTPHWYLSILGVDPDHQGKGLGGALLQPALAQADEDGLPCYLETLEEKNLGFYVRHGFEVLVDDR
;
A
#
# COMPACT_ATOMS: atom_id res chain seq x y z
N MET A 1 -3.12 -19.24 -19.97
CA MET A 1 -3.10 -17.76 -19.86
C MET A 1 -1.64 -17.37 -19.62
N SER A 2 -1.10 -16.43 -20.40
CA SER A 2 0.26 -15.94 -20.19
C SER A 2 0.33 -15.24 -18.83
N ALA A 3 1.39 -15.52 -18.04
CA ALA A 3 1.59 -14.88 -16.75
C ALA A 3 1.74 -13.36 -16.96
N ILE A 4 1.02 -12.58 -16.15
CA ILE A 4 1.13 -11.12 -16.20
C ILE A 4 2.46 -10.75 -15.54
N PRO A 5 3.36 -10.08 -16.24
CA PRO A 5 4.66 -9.73 -15.68
C PRO A 5 4.50 -8.70 -14.56
N ILE A 6 4.99 -9.03 -13.37
CA ILE A 6 5.10 -8.12 -12.24
C ILE A 6 6.55 -7.65 -12.16
N VAL A 7 6.74 -6.34 -12.09
CA VAL A 7 8.06 -5.72 -12.08
C VAL A 7 8.18 -4.71 -10.94
N LYS A 8 9.41 -4.40 -10.53
CA LYS A 8 9.65 -3.22 -9.69
C LYS A 8 9.35 -1.97 -10.50
N LEU A 9 8.43 -1.13 -10.00
CA LEU A 9 8.05 0.10 -10.67
C LEU A 9 9.19 1.15 -10.61
N LYS A 10 9.28 1.92 -11.68
CA LYS A 10 10.19 3.07 -11.79
C LYS A 10 9.42 4.37 -11.53
N THR A 11 10.16 5.42 -11.22
CA THR A 11 9.58 6.74 -10.97
C THR A 11 8.79 7.32 -12.16
N SER A 12 9.07 6.87 -13.39
CA SER A 12 8.29 7.26 -14.58
C SER A 12 6.85 6.73 -14.60
N GLN A 13 6.51 5.77 -13.74
CA GLN A 13 5.19 5.10 -13.68
C GLN A 13 4.33 5.60 -12.52
N ILE A 14 4.84 6.55 -11.71
CA ILE A 14 4.19 7.02 -10.49
C ILE A 14 2.83 7.65 -10.75
N GLU A 15 2.68 8.44 -11.82
CA GLU A 15 1.41 9.09 -12.15
C GLU A 15 0.31 8.04 -12.38
N ALA A 16 0.58 7.05 -13.23
CA ALA A 16 -0.36 5.97 -13.49
C ALA A 16 -0.66 5.15 -12.21
N ALA A 17 0.36 4.84 -11.42
CA ALA A 17 0.20 4.11 -10.17
C ALA A 17 -0.64 4.88 -9.15
N GLY A 18 -0.43 6.20 -9.03
CA GLY A 18 -1.21 7.08 -8.14
C GLY A 18 -2.69 7.09 -8.49
N THR A 19 -3.02 7.29 -9.75
CA THR A 19 -4.42 7.29 -10.24
C THR A 19 -5.10 5.92 -10.01
N ILE A 20 -4.39 4.82 -10.26
CA ILE A 20 -4.94 3.47 -10.05
C ILE A 20 -5.24 3.22 -8.58
N LEU A 21 -4.33 3.58 -7.68
CA LEU A 21 -4.58 3.42 -6.24
C LEU A 21 -5.71 4.33 -5.77
N ALA A 22 -5.80 5.57 -6.26
CA ALA A 22 -6.92 6.45 -5.92
C ALA A 22 -8.28 5.85 -6.34
N ARG A 23 -8.34 5.19 -7.50
CA ARG A 23 -9.54 4.48 -7.96
C ARG A 23 -9.82 3.24 -7.10
N ALA A 24 -8.79 2.45 -6.80
CA ALA A 24 -8.92 1.21 -6.03
C ALA A 24 -9.39 1.45 -4.58
N PHE A 25 -9.02 2.60 -4.00
CA PHE A 25 -9.29 2.95 -2.61
C PHE A 25 -10.34 4.07 -2.43
N SER A 26 -11.05 4.48 -3.48
CA SER A 26 -12.06 5.55 -3.41
C SER A 26 -13.17 5.27 -2.40
N GLU A 27 -13.54 4.00 -2.21
CA GLU A 27 -14.59 3.53 -1.28
C GLU A 27 -14.03 2.70 -0.11
N ASP A 28 -12.70 2.72 0.08
CA ASP A 28 -12.03 2.01 1.17
C ASP A 28 -12.37 2.62 2.54
N SER A 29 -12.55 1.77 3.56
CA SER A 29 -12.97 2.19 4.91
C SER A 29 -11.98 3.13 5.58
N PHE A 30 -10.66 2.90 5.40
CA PHE A 30 -9.63 3.77 5.94
C PHE A 30 -9.71 5.17 5.33
N PHE A 31 -9.77 5.27 4.00
CA PHE A 31 -9.81 6.58 3.35
C PHE A 31 -11.17 7.26 3.46
N SER A 32 -12.25 6.52 3.58
CA SER A 32 -13.58 7.09 3.88
C SER A 32 -13.63 7.72 5.28
N TYR A 33 -12.94 7.14 6.25
CA TYR A 33 -12.77 7.74 7.58
C TYR A 33 -11.84 8.95 7.55
N VAL A 34 -10.70 8.85 6.88
CA VAL A 34 -9.70 9.94 6.82
C VAL A 34 -10.22 11.13 6.03
N LEU A 35 -10.83 10.89 4.88
CA LEU A 35 -11.34 11.86 3.90
C LEU A 35 -12.85 11.65 3.68
N PRO A 36 -13.71 12.04 4.64
CA PRO A 36 -15.12 11.69 4.62
C PRO A 36 -15.92 12.38 3.51
N ASP A 37 -15.47 13.53 3.02
CA ASP A 37 -16.13 14.26 1.96
C ASP A 37 -15.81 13.62 0.58
N PRO A 38 -16.80 13.00 -0.10
CA PRO A 38 -16.58 12.31 -1.36
C PRO A 38 -16.15 13.27 -2.50
N ASP A 39 -16.55 14.53 -2.46
CA ASP A 39 -16.26 15.50 -3.51
C ASP A 39 -14.77 15.90 -3.53
N THR A 40 -14.13 15.91 -2.37
CA THR A 40 -12.71 16.28 -2.21
C THR A 40 -11.80 15.06 -2.00
N ARG A 41 -12.37 13.87 -1.72
CA ARG A 41 -11.62 12.65 -1.43
C ARG A 41 -10.72 12.24 -2.58
N PHE A 42 -11.25 12.15 -3.80
CA PHE A 42 -10.49 11.59 -4.93
C PHE A 42 -9.20 12.38 -5.24
N PRO A 43 -9.21 13.72 -5.37
CA PRO A 43 -7.98 14.49 -5.57
C PRO A 43 -6.97 14.34 -4.43
N ALA A 44 -7.44 14.33 -3.18
CA ALA A 44 -6.57 14.17 -2.02
C ALA A 44 -5.95 12.76 -1.96
N LEU A 45 -6.73 11.72 -2.29
CA LEU A 45 -6.29 10.34 -2.35
C LEU A 45 -5.31 10.12 -3.52
N GLU A 46 -5.52 10.76 -4.66
CA GLU A 46 -4.59 10.71 -5.79
C GLU A 46 -3.24 11.35 -5.43
N TYR A 47 -3.26 12.51 -4.78
CA TYR A 47 -2.04 13.15 -4.28
C TYR A 47 -1.30 12.23 -3.28
N TYR A 48 -2.01 11.69 -2.30
CA TYR A 48 -1.44 10.74 -1.33
C TYR A 48 -0.82 9.54 -2.01
N SER A 49 -1.59 8.86 -2.86
CA SER A 49 -1.17 7.63 -3.53
C SER A 49 0.08 7.85 -4.36
N ARG A 50 0.12 8.92 -5.15
CA ARG A 50 1.28 9.29 -5.95
C ARG A 50 2.50 9.57 -5.08
N SER A 51 2.35 10.38 -4.04
CA SER A 51 3.45 10.76 -3.15
C SER A 51 3.97 9.54 -2.36
N TYR A 52 3.07 8.68 -1.89
CA TYR A 52 3.43 7.49 -1.14
C TYR A 52 4.14 6.44 -2.03
N VAL A 53 3.61 6.19 -3.23
CA VAL A 53 4.26 5.30 -4.21
C VAL A 53 5.64 5.83 -4.57
N TYR A 54 5.78 7.15 -4.77
CA TYR A 54 7.09 7.73 -5.10
C TYR A 54 8.11 7.53 -3.98
N ALA A 55 7.76 7.87 -2.73
CA ALA A 55 8.63 7.65 -1.58
C ALA A 55 9.05 6.17 -1.47
N SER A 56 8.09 5.26 -1.65
CA SER A 56 8.31 3.82 -1.57
C SER A 56 9.11 3.27 -2.77
N CYS A 57 8.96 3.85 -3.97
CA CYS A 57 9.84 3.53 -5.11
C CYS A 57 11.30 3.87 -4.82
N LEU A 58 11.56 5.00 -4.17
CA LEU A 58 12.92 5.39 -3.77
C LEU A 58 13.51 4.43 -2.74
N ALA A 59 12.68 3.81 -1.90
CA ALA A 59 13.07 2.76 -0.96
C ALA A 59 13.10 1.35 -1.59
N GLY A 60 12.69 1.19 -2.86
CA GLY A 60 12.78 -0.07 -3.61
C GLY A 60 11.65 -1.08 -3.35
N GLY A 61 10.56 -0.67 -2.68
CA GLY A 61 9.47 -1.55 -2.22
C GLY A 61 8.21 -1.53 -3.08
N VAL A 62 8.24 -1.11 -4.34
CA VAL A 62 7.03 -1.03 -5.17
C VAL A 62 7.08 -1.99 -6.35
N TYR A 63 6.05 -2.85 -6.43
CA TYR A 63 5.82 -3.77 -7.54
C TYR A 63 4.51 -3.43 -8.24
N GLY A 64 4.46 -3.63 -9.55
CA GLY A 64 3.26 -3.37 -10.33
C GLY A 64 3.23 -4.15 -11.63
N THR A 65 2.06 -4.17 -12.26
CA THR A 65 1.93 -4.63 -13.65
C THR A 65 2.55 -3.61 -14.59
N LEU A 66 2.94 -4.05 -15.78
CA LEU A 66 3.53 -3.17 -16.80
C LEU A 66 2.69 -3.21 -18.08
N ASP A 67 2.56 -2.03 -18.69
CA ASP A 67 1.99 -1.82 -20.04
C ASP A 67 0.61 -2.49 -20.29
N PRO A 68 -0.45 -2.05 -19.63
CA PRO A 68 -0.54 -0.88 -18.73
C PRO A 68 -0.32 -1.25 -17.26
N VAL A 69 -0.02 -0.23 -16.43
CA VAL A 69 -0.08 -0.37 -14.97
C VAL A 69 -1.56 -0.51 -14.60
N THR A 70 -1.94 -1.63 -14.00
CA THR A 70 -3.33 -1.93 -13.60
C THR A 70 -3.43 -2.45 -12.16
N GLY A 71 -2.29 -2.63 -11.50
CA GLY A 71 -2.24 -3.04 -10.11
C GLY A 71 -0.87 -2.78 -9.49
N ILE A 72 -0.85 -2.48 -8.20
CA ILE A 72 0.33 -2.08 -7.45
C ILE A 72 0.32 -2.75 -6.08
N ALA A 73 1.50 -3.22 -5.66
CA ALA A 73 1.80 -3.60 -4.28
C ALA A 73 2.93 -2.72 -3.74
N VAL A 74 2.73 -2.12 -2.58
CA VAL A 74 3.73 -1.30 -1.88
C VAL A 74 4.15 -2.01 -0.61
N TRP A 75 5.45 -2.26 -0.50
CA TRP A 75 6.06 -2.98 0.61
C TRP A 75 7.08 -2.13 1.35
N GLY A 76 7.04 -2.18 2.67
CA GLY A 76 8.15 -1.80 3.52
C GLY A 76 9.23 -2.87 3.44
N VAL A 77 10.39 -2.52 2.92
CA VAL A 77 11.52 -3.44 2.72
C VAL A 77 12.41 -3.44 3.96
N PRO A 78 12.72 -4.62 4.55
CA PRO A 78 13.63 -4.71 5.68
C PRO A 78 14.97 -4.02 5.40
N GLY A 79 15.39 -3.14 6.30
CA GLY A 79 16.65 -2.40 6.14
C GLY A 79 16.64 -1.24 5.15
N SER A 80 15.52 -1.00 4.44
CA SER A 80 15.37 0.09 3.47
C SER A 80 14.13 0.96 3.76
N PRO A 81 14.09 1.68 4.89
CA PRO A 81 12.91 2.48 5.25
C PRO A 81 12.75 3.69 4.33
N VAL A 82 11.50 4.18 4.24
CA VAL A 82 11.23 5.48 3.63
C VAL A 82 11.83 6.58 4.50
N THR A 83 12.87 7.24 4.00
CA THR A 83 13.60 8.28 4.72
C THR A 83 12.93 9.65 4.63
N LEU A 84 13.37 10.61 5.44
CA LEU A 84 12.92 12.01 5.32
C LEU A 84 13.23 12.60 3.94
N GLU A 85 14.38 12.26 3.35
CA GLU A 85 14.72 12.68 1.98
C GLU A 85 13.73 12.12 0.95
N HIS A 86 13.34 10.83 1.06
CA HIS A 86 12.34 10.22 0.19
C HIS A 86 10.99 10.95 0.32
N ARG A 87 10.56 11.29 1.54
CA ARG A 87 9.31 12.04 1.79
C ARG A 87 9.35 13.43 1.17
N ASN A 88 10.43 14.18 1.36
CA ASN A 88 10.60 15.52 0.79
C ASN A 88 10.59 15.49 -0.75
N ARG A 89 11.31 14.54 -1.35
CA ARG A 89 11.35 14.40 -2.82
C ARG A 89 10.03 14.00 -3.44
N SER A 90 9.23 13.24 -2.72
CA SER A 90 7.92 12.76 -3.21
C SER A 90 6.77 13.73 -2.94
N GLY A 91 6.96 14.73 -2.08
CA GLY A 91 5.91 15.61 -1.59
C GLY A 91 5.06 15.00 -0.47
N LEU A 92 5.43 13.83 0.06
CA LEU A 92 4.72 13.17 1.15
C LEU A 92 4.83 13.96 2.48
N ASP A 93 5.84 14.80 2.61
CA ASP A 93 6.01 15.77 3.71
C ASP A 93 4.93 16.87 3.72
N ARG A 94 4.30 17.14 2.54
CA ARG A 94 3.23 18.14 2.37
C ARG A 94 1.82 17.55 2.54
N LEU A 95 1.71 16.32 2.99
CA LEU A 95 0.42 15.69 3.24
C LEU A 95 -0.49 16.49 4.19
N PRO A 96 0.03 17.16 5.27
CA PRO A 96 -0.80 18.03 6.11
C PRO A 96 -1.49 19.18 5.35
N GLU A 97 -0.81 19.72 4.34
CA GLU A 97 -1.35 20.80 3.50
C GLU A 97 -2.40 20.24 2.53
N SER A 98 -2.14 19.10 1.92
CA SER A 98 -3.05 18.44 0.96
C SER A 98 -4.34 17.95 1.61
N PHE A 99 -4.25 17.36 2.80
CA PHE A 99 -5.41 16.81 3.52
C PHE A 99 -6.17 17.87 4.32
N GLY A 100 -5.49 18.94 4.73
CA GLY A 100 -5.96 19.85 5.75
C GLY A 100 -5.90 19.25 7.16
N THR A 101 -5.97 20.12 8.18
CA THR A 101 -5.68 19.77 9.58
C THR A 101 -6.51 18.58 10.09
N GLY A 102 -7.82 18.58 9.87
CA GLY A 102 -8.71 17.56 10.42
C GLY A 102 -8.50 16.18 9.80
N ALA A 103 -8.35 16.10 8.47
CA ALA A 103 -8.11 14.86 7.76
C ALA A 103 -6.71 14.31 8.08
N TYR A 104 -5.71 15.18 8.16
CA TYR A 104 -4.36 14.76 8.53
C TYR A 104 -4.27 14.23 9.96
N GLN A 105 -5.02 14.80 10.91
CA GLN A 105 -5.09 14.27 12.28
C GLN A 105 -5.71 12.86 12.31
N ARG A 106 -6.79 12.61 11.57
CA ARG A 106 -7.39 11.27 11.45
C ARG A 106 -6.42 10.29 10.81
N TYR A 107 -5.75 10.69 9.73
CA TYR A 107 -4.72 9.88 9.08
C TYR A 107 -3.60 9.50 10.05
N LYS A 108 -3.04 10.50 10.76
CA LYS A 108 -1.97 10.27 11.73
C LYS A 108 -2.41 9.34 12.86
N HIS A 109 -3.62 9.52 13.39
CA HIS A 109 -4.17 8.64 14.43
C HIS A 109 -4.22 7.18 13.97
N MET A 110 -4.68 6.93 12.75
CA MET A 110 -4.73 5.57 12.19
C MET A 110 -3.33 4.98 11.94
N VAL A 111 -2.41 5.79 11.44
CA VAL A 111 -1.02 5.35 11.22
C VAL A 111 -0.35 5.01 12.56
N ASP A 112 -0.47 5.88 13.58
CA ASP A 112 0.08 5.64 14.92
C ASP A 112 -0.53 4.35 15.54
N PHE A 113 -1.82 4.09 15.29
CA PHE A 113 -2.48 2.86 15.73
C PHE A 113 -1.86 1.62 15.05
N PHE A 114 -1.74 1.60 13.73
CA PHE A 114 -1.11 0.48 13.00
C PHE A 114 0.35 0.26 13.40
N GLU A 115 1.13 1.34 13.54
CA GLU A 115 2.51 1.24 14.02
C GLU A 115 2.58 0.60 15.42
N SER A 116 1.61 0.87 16.30
CA SER A 116 1.53 0.24 17.62
C SER A 116 1.25 -1.26 17.56
N LEU A 117 0.43 -1.71 16.60
CA LEU A 117 0.17 -3.14 16.37
C LEU A 117 1.43 -3.85 15.85
N ILE A 118 2.09 -3.25 14.85
CA ILE A 118 3.34 -3.80 14.30
C ILE A 118 4.38 -3.96 15.42
N GLY A 119 4.57 -2.93 16.23
CA GLY A 119 5.54 -2.97 17.33
C GLY A 119 5.23 -4.00 18.41
N ARG A 120 3.96 -4.37 18.58
CA ARG A 120 3.49 -5.37 19.56
C ARG A 120 3.58 -6.80 19.04
N ASP A 121 3.15 -7.01 17.79
CA ASP A 121 2.78 -8.34 17.30
C ASP A 121 3.80 -8.92 16.31
N VAL A 122 4.69 -8.11 15.75
CA VAL A 122 5.56 -8.54 14.65
C VAL A 122 7.04 -8.47 15.02
N PRO A 123 7.79 -9.58 14.86
CA PRO A 123 9.23 -9.54 15.06
C PRO A 123 9.91 -8.67 14.00
N THR A 124 10.99 -8.00 14.38
CA THR A 124 11.84 -7.24 13.46
C THR A 124 13.14 -7.99 13.18
N PRO A 125 13.66 -8.00 11.95
CA PRO A 125 13.11 -7.35 10.74
C PRO A 125 11.95 -8.16 10.11
N HIS A 126 11.06 -7.47 9.37
CA HIS A 126 9.94 -8.08 8.62
C HIS A 126 9.66 -7.32 7.33
N TRP A 127 8.98 -7.96 6.38
CA TRP A 127 8.37 -7.31 5.22
C TRP A 127 6.98 -6.81 5.58
N TYR A 128 6.64 -5.59 5.20
CA TYR A 128 5.35 -4.97 5.51
C TYR A 128 4.57 -4.60 4.25
N LEU A 129 3.46 -5.28 3.96
CA LEU A 129 2.56 -4.92 2.87
C LEU A 129 1.69 -3.75 3.30
N SER A 130 2.05 -2.54 2.91
CA SER A 130 1.32 -1.32 3.28
C SER A 130 0.15 -1.00 2.33
N ILE A 131 0.26 -1.36 1.05
CA ILE A 131 -0.79 -1.13 0.04
C ILE A 131 -0.80 -2.29 -0.95
N LEU A 132 -2.00 -2.80 -1.25
CA LEU A 132 -2.27 -3.67 -2.38
C LEU A 132 -3.52 -3.16 -3.10
N GLY A 133 -3.36 -2.58 -4.28
CA GLY A 133 -4.46 -2.03 -5.07
C GLY A 133 -4.45 -2.55 -6.50
N VAL A 134 -5.64 -2.92 -6.99
CA VAL A 134 -5.88 -3.29 -8.39
C VAL A 134 -6.98 -2.39 -8.92
N ASP A 135 -6.77 -1.84 -10.10
CA ASP A 135 -7.77 -1.04 -10.81
C ASP A 135 -9.13 -1.76 -10.83
N PRO A 136 -10.24 -1.10 -10.47
CA PRO A 136 -11.56 -1.74 -10.41
C PRO A 136 -11.94 -2.51 -11.67
N ASP A 137 -11.59 -2.02 -12.87
CA ASP A 137 -11.88 -2.66 -14.16
C ASP A 137 -11.03 -3.93 -14.40
N HIS A 138 -10.01 -4.16 -13.55
CA HIS A 138 -9.06 -5.26 -13.66
C HIS A 138 -9.09 -6.23 -12.47
N GLN A 139 -9.97 -6.02 -11.49
CA GLN A 139 -10.16 -6.94 -10.37
C GLN A 139 -10.73 -8.30 -10.79
N GLY A 140 -10.64 -9.30 -9.91
CA GLY A 140 -11.16 -10.65 -10.17
C GLY A 140 -10.36 -11.50 -11.17
N LYS A 141 -9.22 -10.98 -11.68
CA LYS A 141 -8.37 -11.65 -12.70
C LYS A 141 -7.07 -12.23 -12.11
N GLY A 142 -6.97 -12.35 -10.79
CA GLY A 142 -5.79 -12.91 -10.11
C GLY A 142 -4.60 -11.95 -9.95
N LEU A 143 -4.74 -10.66 -10.35
CA LEU A 143 -3.67 -9.66 -10.28
C LEU A 143 -3.17 -9.43 -8.87
N GLY A 144 -4.06 -9.35 -7.87
CA GLY A 144 -3.67 -9.17 -6.47
C GLY A 144 -2.70 -10.24 -5.99
N GLY A 145 -3.02 -11.52 -6.28
CA GLY A 145 -2.13 -12.62 -5.93
C GLY A 145 -0.80 -12.57 -6.67
N ALA A 146 -0.80 -12.22 -7.96
CA ALA A 146 0.42 -12.08 -8.74
C ALA A 146 1.33 -10.97 -8.19
N LEU A 147 0.75 -9.85 -7.72
CA LEU A 147 1.48 -8.71 -7.15
C LEU A 147 2.16 -9.03 -5.82
N LEU A 148 1.65 -9.99 -5.06
CA LEU A 148 2.28 -10.43 -3.81
C LEU A 148 3.54 -11.27 -4.05
N GLN A 149 3.56 -12.09 -5.10
CA GLN A 149 4.55 -13.15 -5.31
C GLN A 149 6.01 -12.68 -5.26
N PRO A 150 6.43 -11.57 -5.90
CA PRO A 150 7.84 -11.19 -5.90
C PRO A 150 8.38 -10.86 -4.50
N ALA A 151 7.57 -10.21 -3.65
CA ALA A 151 7.98 -9.88 -2.30
C ALA A 151 7.90 -11.09 -1.36
N LEU A 152 6.87 -11.94 -1.50
CA LEU A 152 6.76 -13.19 -0.73
C LEU A 152 7.95 -14.12 -1.02
N ALA A 153 8.31 -14.29 -2.30
CA ALA A 153 9.48 -15.09 -2.68
C ALA A 153 10.79 -14.53 -2.08
N GLN A 154 10.95 -13.20 -2.09
CA GLN A 154 12.12 -12.58 -1.49
C GLN A 154 12.13 -12.72 0.03
N ALA A 155 10.97 -12.61 0.68
CA ALA A 155 10.85 -12.81 2.12
C ALA A 155 11.20 -14.26 2.53
N ASP A 156 10.79 -15.24 1.72
CA ASP A 156 11.17 -16.64 1.92
C ASP A 156 12.69 -16.85 1.78
N GLU A 157 13.32 -16.21 0.78
CA GLU A 157 14.79 -16.25 0.61
C GLU A 157 15.52 -15.57 1.78
N ASP A 158 14.97 -14.46 2.28
CA ASP A 158 15.52 -13.71 3.42
C ASP A 158 15.29 -14.46 4.75
N GLY A 159 14.35 -15.41 4.81
CA GLY A 159 13.90 -16.07 6.03
C GLY A 159 13.14 -15.13 6.98
N LEU A 160 12.44 -14.13 6.43
CA LEU A 160 11.75 -13.10 7.18
C LEU A 160 10.22 -13.21 7.05
N PRO A 161 9.47 -12.89 8.11
CA PRO A 161 8.01 -12.86 8.03
C PRO A 161 7.51 -11.67 7.20
N CYS A 162 6.30 -11.86 6.64
CA CYS A 162 5.51 -10.78 6.04
C CYS A 162 4.33 -10.41 6.94
N TYR A 163 4.03 -9.13 7.04
CA TYR A 163 2.92 -8.61 7.83
C TYR A 163 2.07 -7.61 7.03
N LEU A 164 0.80 -7.55 7.37
CA LEU A 164 -0.15 -6.54 6.88
C LEU A 164 -1.29 -6.34 7.89
N GLU A 165 -1.99 -5.21 7.78
CA GLU A 165 -3.32 -5.01 8.37
C GLU A 165 -4.36 -4.81 7.27
N THR A 166 -5.61 -5.15 7.56
CA THR A 166 -6.76 -4.81 6.72
C THR A 166 -7.98 -4.49 7.57
N LEU A 167 -8.69 -3.42 7.23
CA LEU A 167 -9.97 -3.05 7.86
C LEU A 167 -11.16 -3.73 7.14
N GLU A 168 -10.89 -4.46 6.05
CA GLU A 168 -11.92 -5.06 5.21
C GLU A 168 -11.98 -6.57 5.44
N GLU A 169 -12.99 -7.04 6.18
CA GLU A 169 -13.20 -8.47 6.46
C GLU A 169 -13.23 -9.32 5.17
N LYS A 170 -13.79 -8.77 4.08
CA LYS A 170 -13.84 -9.45 2.76
C LYS A 170 -12.46 -9.83 2.21
N ASN A 171 -11.39 -9.14 2.67
CA ASN A 171 -10.03 -9.40 2.22
C ASN A 171 -9.33 -10.53 2.99
N LEU A 172 -9.81 -10.93 4.17
CA LEU A 172 -9.17 -11.97 5.00
C LEU A 172 -8.98 -13.28 4.23
N GLY A 173 -10.05 -13.76 3.58
CA GLY A 173 -9.98 -14.99 2.78
C GLY A 173 -9.01 -14.91 1.60
N PHE A 174 -8.75 -13.72 1.08
CA PHE A 174 -7.74 -13.52 0.04
C PHE A 174 -6.33 -13.70 0.63
N TYR A 175 -6.01 -13.05 1.73
CA TYR A 175 -4.68 -13.14 2.34
C TYR A 175 -4.37 -14.54 2.89
N VAL A 176 -5.35 -15.20 3.52
CA VAL A 176 -5.20 -16.58 4.00
C VAL A 176 -4.84 -17.55 2.87
N ARG A 177 -5.46 -17.41 1.68
CA ARG A 177 -5.10 -18.23 0.50
C ARG A 177 -3.68 -17.97 -0.02
N HIS A 178 -3.04 -16.88 0.39
CA HIS A 178 -1.67 -16.52 0.02
C HIS A 178 -0.66 -16.77 1.15
N GLY A 179 -1.05 -17.55 2.17
CA GLY A 179 -0.16 -18.01 3.24
C GLY A 179 -0.10 -17.12 4.47
N PHE A 180 -0.94 -16.08 4.56
CA PHE A 180 -1.04 -15.26 5.76
C PHE A 180 -1.94 -15.93 6.81
N GLU A 181 -1.62 -15.73 8.08
CA GLU A 181 -2.41 -16.14 9.23
C GLU A 181 -2.96 -14.92 9.97
N VAL A 182 -4.19 -15.03 10.49
CA VAL A 182 -4.78 -13.96 11.30
C VAL A 182 -4.16 -14.00 12.69
N LEU A 183 -3.42 -12.98 13.07
CA LEU A 183 -2.80 -12.87 14.40
C LEU A 183 -3.76 -12.25 15.41
N VAL A 184 -4.47 -11.20 14.99
CA VAL A 184 -5.39 -10.43 15.84
C VAL A 184 -6.65 -10.09 15.02
N ASP A 185 -7.80 -10.19 15.64
CA ASP A 185 -9.10 -9.84 15.08
C ASP A 185 -9.84 -8.96 16.11
N ASP A 186 -9.59 -7.67 16.05
CA ASP A 186 -10.18 -6.64 16.92
C ASP A 186 -11.47 -6.08 16.26
N ARG A 187 -12.52 -6.89 16.23
CA ARG A 187 -13.85 -6.47 15.74
C ARG A 187 -14.70 -5.85 16.83
#